data_757e8082ef90f3b1d59cd3119ad70d6b
#
_entry.id   757e8082ef90f3b1d59cd3119ad70d6b
#
_cell.length_a   1.000
_cell.length_b   1.000
_cell.length_c   1.000
_cell.angle_alpha   90.00
_cell.angle_beta   90.00
_cell.angle_gamma   90.00
#
_symmetry.space_group_name_H-M   'P 1'
#
loop_
_entity.id
_entity.type
_entity.pdbx_description
1 polymer ?
#
loop_
_entity_poly.entity_id
_entity_poly.type
_entity_poly.pdbx_seq_one_letter_code
_entity_poly.pdbx_strand_id
1 'polypeptide(L)'
;MAWVFSLILHNMERRIRKLIRVSAITVGALLLTGFVVVAFVINYVFTPDKLTPIVLNVANRSLDADLKVESVELTFFSTFPQFGLKVDEGFLVSKVLNDSLPQKTDSLLAFKECVLTVNPLDYFLKNKISVYNLSLKNVAVYAYRNKTGKANWEIVKTSSDTLAVEKDTISQNKFDSEIDIRQVELEHANLIFDDRNTEVYSRIDDVDLRLKLALTKGISSLGVEFENKNILFWQQGELLINKVAASLQTDIEIDRSTALWTLKNTGLTINGIRLDVNGELKRDTVTKMVGVNLKYGLHAPSMETVMNMIPEAYVKRGQISAKGEVKVDGTLEGNYGNKQLPILRWNRTLFYAVCGE
;
A
#
# COMPACT_ATOMS: atom_id res chain seq x y z
N MET A 1 14.59 0.21 72.94
CA MET A 1 14.97 0.85 71.64
C MET A 1 14.30 0.20 70.41
N ALA A 2 14.21 -1.12 70.31
CA ALA A 2 13.60 -1.81 69.13
C ALA A 2 12.12 -1.46 68.87
N TRP A 3 11.33 -1.18 69.90
CA TRP A 3 9.90 -0.88 69.76
C TRP A 3 9.62 0.49 69.15
N VAL A 4 10.42 1.49 69.45
CA VAL A 4 10.35 2.83 68.86
C VAL A 4 10.71 2.82 67.37
N PHE A 5 11.70 2.01 66.98
CA PHE A 5 12.17 1.84 65.62
C PHE A 5 11.10 1.14 64.73
N SER A 6 10.39 0.14 65.24
CA SER A 6 9.30 -0.52 64.60
C SER A 6 8.10 0.42 64.33
N LEU A 7 7.79 1.30 65.29
CA LEU A 7 6.67 2.27 65.16
C LEU A 7 6.98 3.37 64.13
N ILE A 8 8.25 3.77 64.04
CA ILE A 8 8.71 4.77 63.03
C ILE A 8 8.65 4.16 61.64
N LEU A 9 9.12 2.93 61.44
CA LEU A 9 9.05 2.20 60.16
C LEU A 9 7.60 1.97 59.73
N HIS A 10 6.71 1.57 60.62
CA HIS A 10 5.28 1.38 60.26
C HIS A 10 4.56 2.68 59.90
N ASN A 11 4.88 3.79 60.55
CA ASN A 11 4.34 5.10 60.18
C ASN A 11 4.93 5.62 58.88
N MET A 12 6.19 5.32 58.58
CA MET A 12 6.83 5.68 57.32
C MET A 12 6.20 4.91 56.14
N GLU A 13 5.94 3.63 56.29
CA GLU A 13 5.23 2.82 55.24
C GLU A 13 3.79 3.32 55.00
N ARG A 14 3.06 3.71 56.02
CA ARG A 14 1.71 4.31 55.87
C ARG A 14 1.74 5.64 55.13
N ARG A 15 2.76 6.50 55.38
CA ARG A 15 2.93 7.76 54.69
C ARG A 15 3.30 7.55 53.21
N ILE A 16 4.20 6.63 52.93
CA ILE A 16 4.61 6.25 51.57
C ILE A 16 3.42 5.71 50.79
N ARG A 17 2.64 4.78 51.37
CA ARG A 17 1.41 4.25 50.72
C ARG A 17 0.36 5.32 50.45
N LYS A 18 0.20 6.31 51.38
CA LYS A 18 -0.67 7.46 51.15
C LYS A 18 -0.18 8.33 50.02
N LEU A 19 1.13 8.65 49.97
CA LEU A 19 1.74 9.43 48.91
C LEU A 19 1.58 8.77 47.56
N ILE A 20 1.84 7.45 47.47
CA ILE A 20 1.64 6.67 46.23
C ILE A 20 0.19 6.71 45.79
N ARG A 21 -0.79 6.53 46.70
CA ARG A 21 -2.24 6.61 46.35
C ARG A 21 -2.64 8.00 45.88
N VAL A 22 -2.21 9.05 46.57
CA VAL A 22 -2.51 10.44 46.18
C VAL A 22 -1.87 10.75 44.84
N SER A 23 -0.62 10.38 44.62
CA SER A 23 0.06 10.53 43.33
C SER A 23 -0.67 9.76 42.20
N ALA A 24 -1.07 8.51 42.43
CA ALA A 24 -1.82 7.73 41.46
C ALA A 24 -3.18 8.34 41.12
N ILE A 25 -3.90 8.85 42.12
CA ILE A 25 -5.18 9.56 41.91
C ILE A 25 -4.97 10.85 41.14
N THR A 26 -3.93 11.61 41.45
CA THR A 26 -3.61 12.89 40.76
C THR A 26 -3.25 12.63 39.29
N VAL A 27 -2.41 11.62 39.02
CA VAL A 27 -2.08 11.20 37.65
C VAL A 27 -3.33 10.71 36.90
N GLY A 28 -4.17 9.89 37.56
CA GLY A 28 -5.43 9.44 36.99
C GLY A 28 -6.38 10.59 36.65
N ALA A 29 -6.51 11.58 37.56
CA ALA A 29 -7.32 12.77 37.31
C ALA A 29 -6.79 13.63 36.17
N LEU A 30 -5.46 13.80 36.06
CA LEU A 30 -4.83 14.52 34.95
C LEU A 30 -5.07 13.81 33.60
N LEU A 31 -4.92 12.48 33.57
CA LEU A 31 -5.19 11.69 32.37
C LEU A 31 -6.67 11.78 31.97
N LEU A 32 -7.59 11.69 32.94
CA LEU A 32 -9.03 11.83 32.68
C LEU A 32 -9.37 13.22 32.15
N THR A 33 -8.80 14.27 32.74
CA THR A 33 -8.99 15.65 32.28
C THR A 33 -8.46 15.83 30.85
N GLY A 34 -7.26 15.31 30.57
CA GLY A 34 -6.67 15.31 29.22
C GLY A 34 -7.57 14.60 28.20
N PHE A 35 -8.12 13.43 28.58
CA PHE A 35 -9.06 12.67 27.76
C PHE A 35 -10.35 13.46 27.46
N VAL A 36 -10.94 14.09 28.48
CA VAL A 36 -12.16 14.90 28.32
C VAL A 36 -11.89 16.11 27.41
N VAL A 37 -10.73 16.77 27.55
CA VAL A 37 -10.35 17.89 26.68
C VAL A 37 -10.19 17.44 25.22
N VAL A 38 -9.52 16.32 24.98
CA VAL A 38 -9.38 15.76 23.62
C VAL A 38 -10.73 15.39 23.04
N ALA A 39 -11.59 14.71 23.80
CA ALA A 39 -12.96 14.37 23.36
C ALA A 39 -13.78 15.63 23.03
N PHE A 40 -13.66 16.67 23.84
CA PHE A 40 -14.33 17.96 23.59
C PHE A 40 -13.82 18.61 22.29
N VAL A 41 -12.50 18.68 22.09
CA VAL A 41 -11.91 19.25 20.88
C VAL A 41 -12.37 18.50 19.62
N ILE A 42 -12.36 17.17 19.66
CA ILE A 42 -12.81 16.36 18.51
C ILE A 42 -14.30 16.64 18.20
N ASN A 43 -15.16 16.65 19.20
CA ASN A 43 -16.61 16.72 18.98
C ASN A 43 -17.15 18.14 18.75
N TYR A 44 -16.46 19.20 19.21
CA TYR A 44 -16.95 20.58 19.13
C TYR A 44 -16.13 21.51 18.28
N VAL A 45 -14.82 21.26 18.12
CA VAL A 45 -13.93 22.12 17.35
C VAL A 45 -13.78 21.58 15.93
N PHE A 46 -13.53 20.26 15.78
CA PHE A 46 -13.33 19.59 14.50
C PHE A 46 -14.57 18.81 14.07
N THR A 47 -15.65 19.53 13.81
CA THR A 47 -16.89 18.92 13.33
C THR A 47 -16.81 18.62 11.83
N PRO A 48 -17.55 17.60 11.31
CA PRO A 48 -17.60 17.28 9.88
C PRO A 48 -17.93 18.48 9.00
N ASP A 49 -18.89 19.32 9.41
CA ASP A 49 -19.31 20.52 8.69
C ASP A 49 -18.16 21.53 8.44
N LYS A 50 -17.16 21.54 9.32
CA LYS A 50 -15.98 22.41 9.20
C LYS A 50 -14.84 21.73 8.45
N LEU A 51 -14.62 20.43 8.68
CA LEU A 51 -13.52 19.69 8.10
C LEU A 51 -13.75 19.36 6.62
N THR A 52 -14.98 18.95 6.26
CA THR A 52 -15.31 18.55 4.89
C THR A 52 -14.98 19.63 3.86
N PRO A 53 -15.41 20.90 4.01
CA PRO A 53 -15.07 21.93 3.02
C PRO A 53 -13.57 22.27 2.97
N ILE A 54 -12.84 22.14 4.09
CA ILE A 54 -11.39 22.35 4.11
C ILE A 54 -10.69 21.29 3.27
N VAL A 55 -10.99 20.01 3.51
CA VAL A 55 -10.38 18.89 2.79
C VAL A 55 -10.72 18.95 1.30
N LEU A 56 -11.99 19.18 0.96
CA LEU A 56 -12.43 19.33 -0.44
C LEU A 56 -11.71 20.47 -1.14
N ASN A 57 -11.56 21.61 -0.49
CA ASN A 57 -10.90 22.78 -1.06
C ASN A 57 -9.41 22.49 -1.34
N VAL A 58 -8.71 21.86 -0.41
CA VAL A 58 -7.30 21.48 -0.57
C VAL A 58 -7.15 20.46 -1.72
N ALA A 59 -7.96 19.41 -1.73
CA ALA A 59 -7.91 18.38 -2.77
C ALA A 59 -8.20 18.95 -4.15
N ASN A 60 -9.31 19.68 -4.32
CA ASN A 60 -9.75 20.21 -5.61
C ASN A 60 -8.86 21.33 -6.16
N ARG A 61 -8.09 22.02 -5.29
CA ARG A 61 -7.04 22.96 -5.73
C ARG A 61 -5.80 22.26 -6.25
N SER A 62 -5.42 21.13 -5.64
CA SER A 62 -4.18 20.41 -5.95
C SER A 62 -4.34 19.45 -7.13
N LEU A 63 -5.58 19.05 -7.43
CA LEU A 63 -5.88 18.06 -8.46
C LEU A 63 -6.67 18.68 -9.62
N ASP A 64 -6.45 18.19 -10.82
CA ASP A 64 -7.32 18.40 -11.99
C ASP A 64 -8.45 17.36 -12.00
N ALA A 65 -9.16 17.32 -10.88
CA ALA A 65 -10.25 16.41 -10.59
C ALA A 65 -11.22 17.05 -9.59
N ASP A 66 -12.44 16.55 -9.55
CA ASP A 66 -13.43 16.88 -8.52
C ASP A 66 -13.54 15.73 -7.52
N LEU A 67 -13.09 15.98 -6.28
CA LEU A 67 -13.33 15.11 -5.16
C LEU A 67 -14.68 15.47 -4.54
N LYS A 68 -15.55 14.47 -4.37
CA LYS A 68 -16.81 14.55 -3.63
C LYS A 68 -16.77 13.53 -2.52
N VAL A 69 -17.19 13.90 -1.32
CA VAL A 69 -17.23 13.03 -0.15
C VAL A 69 -18.51 13.29 0.63
N GLU A 70 -19.02 12.30 1.34
CA GLU A 70 -20.18 12.46 2.20
C GLU A 70 -19.82 13.24 3.47
N SER A 71 -18.77 12.80 4.17
CA SER A 71 -18.30 13.45 5.39
C SER A 71 -16.80 13.29 5.60
N VAL A 72 -16.21 14.22 6.36
CA VAL A 72 -14.85 14.13 6.87
C VAL A 72 -14.88 14.29 8.38
N GLU A 73 -14.37 13.31 9.08
CA GLU A 73 -14.35 13.26 10.54
C GLU A 73 -12.92 13.14 11.06
N LEU A 74 -12.64 13.81 12.18
CA LEU A 74 -11.40 13.62 12.92
C LEU A 74 -11.58 12.46 13.90
N THR A 75 -10.75 11.41 13.79
CA THR A 75 -10.74 10.29 14.71
C THR A 75 -9.44 10.27 15.51
N PHE A 76 -9.55 9.79 16.76
CA PHE A 76 -8.39 9.65 17.63
C PHE A 76 -8.30 8.24 18.22
N PHE A 77 -9.45 7.68 18.63
CA PHE A 77 -9.47 6.42 19.37
C PHE A 77 -9.07 5.21 18.51
N SER A 78 -9.44 5.19 17.24
CA SER A 78 -9.09 4.13 16.29
C SER A 78 -7.65 4.23 15.78
N THR A 79 -7.03 5.42 15.88
CA THR A 79 -5.69 5.71 15.36
C THR A 79 -4.68 6.07 16.44
N PHE A 80 -5.09 5.95 17.73
CA PHE A 80 -4.24 6.32 18.89
C PHE A 80 -2.83 5.72 18.82
N PRO A 81 -1.77 6.47 19.12
CA PRO A 81 -1.71 7.85 19.63
C PRO A 81 -1.76 8.94 18.55
N GLN A 82 -2.00 8.60 17.31
CA GLN A 82 -2.06 9.52 16.17
C GLN A 82 -3.51 9.97 15.94
N PHE A 83 -3.69 11.01 15.13
CA PHE A 83 -5.00 11.44 14.71
C PHE A 83 -5.29 10.90 13.31
N GLY A 84 -6.52 10.45 13.09
CA GLY A 84 -7.01 10.03 11.80
C GLY A 84 -8.00 11.03 11.22
N LEU A 85 -7.90 11.29 9.92
CA LEU A 85 -8.98 11.88 9.13
C LEU A 85 -9.70 10.73 8.45
N LYS A 86 -10.93 10.48 8.87
CA LYS A 86 -11.83 9.51 8.25
C LYS A 86 -12.67 10.24 7.23
N VAL A 87 -12.69 9.75 6.01
CA VAL A 87 -13.49 10.26 4.91
C VAL A 87 -14.46 9.15 4.49
N ASP A 88 -15.74 9.43 4.59
CA ASP A 88 -16.78 8.49 4.21
C ASP A 88 -17.28 8.80 2.80
N GLU A 89 -17.48 7.74 2.02
CA GLU A 89 -18.02 7.71 0.67
C GLU A 89 -17.42 8.79 -0.26
N GLY A 90 -16.27 8.46 -0.85
CA GLY A 90 -15.56 9.39 -1.74
C GLY A 90 -15.61 8.99 -3.21
N PHE A 91 -15.75 10.00 -4.08
CA PHE A 91 -15.70 9.88 -5.52
C PHE A 91 -14.76 10.92 -6.09
N LEU A 92 -13.75 10.47 -6.82
CA LEU A 92 -12.79 11.33 -7.52
C LEU A 92 -13.06 11.26 -9.01
N VAL A 93 -13.55 12.37 -9.58
CA VAL A 93 -13.87 12.49 -11.00
C VAL A 93 -12.79 13.31 -11.69
N SER A 94 -12.10 12.71 -12.66
CA SER A 94 -11.06 13.39 -13.44
C SER A 94 -11.68 14.46 -14.38
N LYS A 95 -11.03 15.61 -14.48
CA LYS A 95 -11.38 16.67 -15.47
C LYS A 95 -10.58 16.56 -16.76
N VAL A 96 -9.58 15.68 -16.79
CA VAL A 96 -8.67 15.54 -17.95
C VAL A 96 -9.38 15.01 -19.19
N LEU A 97 -10.39 14.18 -19.00
CA LEU A 97 -11.22 13.61 -20.07
C LEU A 97 -12.66 14.07 -19.88
N ASN A 98 -12.99 15.25 -20.38
CA ASN A 98 -14.32 15.86 -20.25
C ASN A 98 -15.41 15.20 -21.10
N ASP A 99 -15.05 14.38 -22.09
CA ASP A 99 -15.99 13.82 -23.05
C ASP A 99 -15.94 12.29 -23.09
N SER A 100 -17.01 11.68 -22.59
CA SER A 100 -17.41 10.30 -22.86
C SER A 100 -16.40 9.21 -22.46
N LEU A 101 -16.33 8.91 -21.16
CA LEU A 101 -15.82 7.62 -20.71
C LEU A 101 -16.72 6.48 -21.24
N PRO A 102 -16.15 5.36 -21.72
CA PRO A 102 -16.92 4.24 -22.28
C PRO A 102 -17.84 3.53 -21.27
N GLN A 103 -17.63 3.76 -19.97
CA GLN A 103 -18.45 3.22 -18.90
C GLN A 103 -19.27 4.33 -18.23
N LYS A 104 -20.42 3.96 -17.68
CA LYS A 104 -21.33 4.88 -16.96
C LYS A 104 -20.75 5.49 -15.68
N THR A 105 -19.54 5.08 -15.25
CA THR A 105 -18.86 5.60 -14.07
C THR A 105 -17.84 6.64 -14.48
N ASP A 106 -18.15 7.89 -14.24
CA ASP A 106 -17.23 9.02 -14.49
C ASP A 106 -16.09 9.11 -13.47
N SER A 107 -16.05 8.23 -12.46
CA SER A 107 -15.09 8.29 -11.38
C SER A 107 -13.82 7.49 -11.69
N LEU A 108 -12.66 8.14 -11.58
CA LEU A 108 -11.36 7.49 -11.55
C LEU A 108 -11.22 6.60 -10.31
N LEU A 109 -11.70 7.08 -9.16
CA LEU A 109 -11.62 6.41 -7.88
C LEU A 109 -12.93 6.60 -7.13
N ALA A 110 -13.47 5.51 -6.60
CA ALA A 110 -14.53 5.53 -5.61
C ALA A 110 -14.11 4.68 -4.41
N PHE A 111 -14.51 5.07 -3.20
CA PHE A 111 -14.24 4.31 -1.98
C PHE A 111 -15.36 4.52 -0.97
N LYS A 112 -15.59 3.51 -0.12
CA LYS A 112 -16.56 3.61 0.96
C LYS A 112 -15.97 4.29 2.20
N GLU A 113 -14.72 4.00 2.52
CA GLU A 113 -14.01 4.58 3.66
C GLU A 113 -12.56 4.85 3.26
N CYS A 114 -12.08 6.03 3.62
CA CYS A 114 -10.65 6.38 3.55
C CYS A 114 -10.21 6.92 4.91
N VAL A 115 -9.18 6.34 5.49
CA VAL A 115 -8.58 6.82 6.73
C VAL A 115 -7.14 7.27 6.47
N LEU A 116 -6.89 8.55 6.71
CA LEU A 116 -5.57 9.16 6.67
C LEU A 116 -5.08 9.37 8.09
N THR A 117 -3.96 8.75 8.48
CA THR A 117 -3.36 9.02 9.77
C THR A 117 -2.39 10.19 9.65
N VAL A 118 -2.63 11.24 10.42
CA VAL A 118 -1.91 12.51 10.35
C VAL A 118 -1.32 12.90 11.71
N ASN A 119 -0.28 13.73 11.68
CA ASN A 119 0.24 14.37 12.89
C ASN A 119 -0.21 15.85 12.94
N PRO A 120 -1.21 16.19 13.75
CA PRO A 120 -1.70 17.55 13.83
C PRO A 120 -0.67 18.52 14.42
N LEU A 121 0.26 18.05 15.25
CA LEU A 121 1.33 18.89 15.80
C LEU A 121 2.26 19.41 14.71
N ASP A 122 2.53 18.63 13.68
CA ASP A 122 3.33 19.09 12.55
C ASP A 122 2.63 20.22 11.78
N TYR A 123 1.29 20.17 11.69
CA TYR A 123 0.52 21.27 11.11
C TYR A 123 0.62 22.55 11.94
N PHE A 124 0.38 22.47 13.26
CA PHE A 124 0.38 23.66 14.11
C PHE A 124 1.77 24.23 14.38
N LEU A 125 2.79 23.38 14.51
CA LEU A 125 4.15 23.83 14.90
C LEU A 125 5.05 24.08 13.69
N LYS A 126 4.85 23.39 12.58
CA LYS A 126 5.76 23.41 11.42
C LYS A 126 5.08 23.85 10.14
N ASN A 127 3.76 24.11 10.14
CA ASN A 127 2.93 24.38 8.96
C ASN A 127 3.08 23.30 7.88
N LYS A 128 3.23 22.03 8.32
CA LYS A 128 3.48 20.85 7.49
C LYS A 128 2.40 19.82 7.71
N ILE A 129 1.86 19.23 6.63
CA ILE A 129 0.95 18.09 6.70
C ILE A 129 1.77 16.81 6.55
N SER A 130 1.91 16.03 7.64
CA SER A 130 2.55 14.72 7.62
C SER A 130 1.47 13.65 7.63
N VAL A 131 1.40 12.84 6.55
CA VAL A 131 0.50 11.68 6.43
C VAL A 131 1.34 10.44 6.60
N TYR A 132 1.03 9.63 7.63
CA TYR A 132 1.78 8.41 7.90
C TYR A 132 1.16 7.17 7.28
N ASN A 133 -0.16 7.01 7.40
CA ASN A 133 -0.87 5.85 6.89
C ASN A 133 -2.06 6.29 6.04
N LEU A 134 -2.29 5.56 4.97
CA LEU A 134 -3.44 5.66 4.10
C LEU A 134 -4.12 4.29 4.06
N SER A 135 -5.37 4.21 4.51
CA SER A 135 -6.20 3.01 4.40
C SER A 135 -7.45 3.34 3.61
N LEU A 136 -7.75 2.52 2.61
CA LEU A 136 -8.91 2.65 1.73
C LEU A 136 -9.68 1.33 1.72
N LYS A 137 -11.02 1.40 1.93
CA LYS A 137 -11.91 0.21 1.95
C LYS A 137 -12.97 0.29 0.89
N ASN A 138 -13.28 -0.89 0.31
CA ASN A 138 -14.27 -1.05 -0.76
C ASN A 138 -14.00 -0.08 -1.90
N VAL A 139 -12.83 -0.22 -2.48
CA VAL A 139 -12.30 0.68 -3.50
C VAL A 139 -12.71 0.22 -4.89
N ALA A 140 -13.11 1.14 -5.75
CA ALA A 140 -13.24 0.92 -7.18
C ALA A 140 -12.36 1.92 -7.93
N VAL A 141 -11.44 1.42 -8.74
CA VAL A 141 -10.58 2.23 -9.59
C VAL A 141 -10.89 1.92 -11.05
N TYR A 142 -11.16 2.95 -11.83
CA TYR A 142 -11.25 2.85 -13.27
C TYR A 142 -10.20 3.75 -13.92
N ALA A 143 -9.06 3.16 -14.23
CA ALA A 143 -7.97 3.82 -14.95
C ALA A 143 -8.18 3.67 -16.45
N TYR A 144 -8.45 4.77 -17.13
CA TYR A 144 -8.77 4.78 -18.55
C TYR A 144 -7.82 5.71 -19.33
N ARG A 145 -7.30 5.19 -20.44
CA ARG A 145 -6.55 5.98 -21.44
C ARG A 145 -7.26 5.89 -22.78
N ASN A 146 -7.52 7.04 -23.39
CA ASN A 146 -8.15 7.10 -24.69
C ASN A 146 -7.17 6.78 -25.83
N LYS A 147 -7.70 6.65 -27.08
CA LYS A 147 -6.89 6.38 -28.27
C LYS A 147 -5.85 7.47 -28.59
N THR A 148 -6.04 8.68 -28.11
CA THR A 148 -5.09 9.80 -28.31
C THR A 148 -3.99 9.84 -27.26
N GLY A 149 -3.97 8.89 -26.29
CA GLY A 149 -2.98 8.78 -25.25
C GLY A 149 -3.27 9.56 -23.98
N LYS A 150 -4.36 10.36 -23.90
CA LYS A 150 -4.78 11.05 -22.68
C LYS A 150 -5.36 10.07 -21.68
N ALA A 151 -4.97 10.22 -20.41
CA ALA A 151 -5.38 9.31 -19.35
C ALA A 151 -6.16 10.05 -18.23
N ASN A 152 -7.17 9.40 -17.66
CA ASN A 152 -7.98 10.00 -16.60
C ASN A 152 -7.25 10.07 -15.24
N TRP A 153 -6.09 9.40 -15.10
CA TRP A 153 -5.26 9.47 -13.89
C TRP A 153 -4.19 10.57 -13.91
N GLU A 154 -4.05 11.31 -15.01
CA GLU A 154 -3.13 12.46 -15.14
C GLU A 154 -3.73 13.70 -14.46
N ILE A 155 -4.15 13.56 -13.21
CA ILE A 155 -4.89 14.57 -12.43
C ILE A 155 -4.00 15.48 -11.57
N VAL A 156 -2.70 15.24 -11.50
CA VAL A 156 -1.80 16.08 -10.70
C VAL A 156 -1.42 17.31 -11.50
N LYS A 157 -1.78 18.50 -11.01
CA LYS A 157 -1.39 19.77 -11.62
C LYS A 157 0.12 19.97 -11.49
N THR A 158 0.81 20.06 -12.62
CA THR A 158 2.24 20.43 -12.65
C THR A 158 2.39 21.94 -12.46
N SER A 159 3.46 22.36 -11.77
CA SER A 159 3.71 23.77 -11.43
C SER A 159 3.86 24.72 -12.64
N SER A 160 3.89 24.20 -13.86
CA SER A 160 3.88 24.99 -15.09
C SER A 160 2.51 25.56 -15.47
N ASP A 161 1.41 24.99 -14.96
CA ASP A 161 0.06 25.46 -15.28
C ASP A 161 -0.44 26.57 -14.35
N THR A 162 0.35 26.94 -13.34
CA THR A 162 0.02 27.97 -12.33
C THR A 162 0.47 29.39 -12.73
N LEU A 163 0.95 29.62 -13.96
CA LEU A 163 1.48 30.94 -14.38
C LEU A 163 0.43 31.89 -14.97
N ALA A 164 -0.85 31.62 -14.83
CA ALA A 164 -1.91 32.51 -15.35
C ALA A 164 -3.00 32.79 -14.31
N VAL A 165 -2.65 33.22 -13.09
CA VAL A 165 -3.60 33.91 -12.21
C VAL A 165 -2.88 35.06 -11.51
N GLU A 166 -3.49 36.25 -11.66
CA GLU A 166 -3.09 37.56 -11.23
C GLU A 166 -2.41 37.66 -9.86
N LYS A 167 -1.41 38.56 -9.84
CA LYS A 167 -0.79 39.10 -8.62
C LYS A 167 -1.83 39.80 -7.75
N ASP A 168 -2.42 39.08 -6.81
CA ASP A 168 -2.97 39.71 -5.63
C ASP A 168 -2.17 39.26 -4.41
N THR A 169 -1.61 40.27 -3.78
CA THR A 169 -0.75 40.27 -2.61
C THR A 169 -1.46 39.72 -1.40
N ILE A 170 -1.44 38.39 -1.23
CA ILE A 170 -1.64 37.74 0.07
C ILE A 170 -0.57 36.67 0.18
N SER A 171 0.18 36.75 1.28
CA SER A 171 1.29 35.88 1.69
C SER A 171 1.12 34.44 1.19
N GLN A 172 1.91 34.07 0.18
CA GLN A 172 2.07 32.68 -0.23
C GLN A 172 2.81 31.93 0.89
N ASN A 173 2.06 31.44 1.88
CA ASN A 173 2.53 30.30 2.66
C ASN A 173 2.58 29.12 1.67
N LYS A 174 3.75 28.86 1.11
CA LYS A 174 4.05 27.59 0.46
C LYS A 174 3.79 26.49 1.48
N PHE A 175 2.69 25.75 1.30
CA PHE A 175 2.49 24.48 1.97
C PHE A 175 3.55 23.53 1.42
N ASP A 176 4.66 23.42 2.11
CA ASP A 176 5.64 22.35 1.89
C ASP A 176 5.04 21.08 2.51
N SER A 177 4.14 20.44 1.78
CA SER A 177 3.57 19.16 2.19
C SER A 177 4.59 18.06 1.91
N GLU A 178 5.45 17.81 2.86
CA GLU A 178 6.28 16.61 2.86
C GLU A 178 5.38 15.43 3.25
N ILE A 179 5.04 14.59 2.27
CA ILE A 179 4.22 13.42 2.48
C ILE A 179 5.16 12.27 2.87
N ASP A 180 5.16 11.88 4.15
CA ASP A 180 5.90 10.73 4.68
C ASP A 180 4.91 9.57 4.87
N ILE A 181 4.55 8.90 3.77
CA ILE A 181 3.67 7.72 3.82
C ILE A 181 4.50 6.51 4.23
N ARG A 182 4.13 5.89 5.35
CA ARG A 182 4.79 4.68 5.88
C ARG A 182 4.00 3.41 5.62
N GLN A 183 2.69 3.53 5.48
CA GLN A 183 1.80 2.41 5.25
C GLN A 183 0.68 2.80 4.30
N VAL A 184 0.41 1.93 3.34
CA VAL A 184 -0.76 2.01 2.45
C VAL A 184 -1.51 0.69 2.54
N GLU A 185 -2.80 0.77 2.79
CA GLU A 185 -3.70 -0.38 2.82
C GLU A 185 -4.87 -0.17 1.87
N LEU A 186 -5.14 -1.18 1.05
CA LEU A 186 -6.36 -1.30 0.26
C LEU A 186 -7.06 -2.57 0.72
N GLU A 187 -8.35 -2.47 1.05
CA GLU A 187 -9.20 -3.59 1.41
C GLU A 187 -10.37 -3.68 0.42
N HIS A 188 -10.56 -4.87 -0.16
CA HIS A 188 -11.63 -5.16 -1.12
C HIS A 188 -11.65 -4.20 -2.31
N ALA A 189 -10.50 -4.00 -2.97
CA ALA A 189 -10.39 -3.12 -4.11
C ALA A 189 -10.69 -3.86 -5.43
N ASN A 190 -11.46 -3.20 -6.32
CA ASN A 190 -11.71 -3.63 -7.68
C ASN A 190 -11.05 -2.65 -8.64
N LEU A 191 -10.11 -3.14 -9.43
CA LEU A 191 -9.28 -2.32 -10.30
C LEU A 191 -9.57 -2.65 -11.76
N ILE A 192 -9.88 -1.63 -12.56
CA ILE A 192 -10.00 -1.76 -14.02
C ILE A 192 -8.98 -0.82 -14.65
N PHE A 193 -8.17 -1.38 -15.55
CA PHE A 193 -7.25 -0.65 -16.41
C PHE A 193 -7.68 -0.85 -17.86
N ASP A 194 -8.07 0.21 -18.55
CA ASP A 194 -8.55 0.21 -19.92
C ASP A 194 -7.73 1.19 -20.76
N ASP A 195 -6.68 0.71 -21.39
CA ASP A 195 -5.83 1.49 -22.28
C ASP A 195 -6.18 1.25 -23.74
N ARG A 196 -6.95 2.16 -24.33
CA ARG A 196 -7.37 2.10 -25.73
C ARG A 196 -6.27 2.46 -26.72
N ASN A 197 -5.19 3.08 -26.25
CA ASN A 197 -4.04 3.44 -27.09
C ASN A 197 -3.16 2.24 -27.38
N THR A 198 -2.96 1.36 -26.38
CA THR A 198 -2.16 0.12 -26.52
C THR A 198 -3.00 -1.13 -26.65
N GLU A 199 -4.32 -1.00 -26.68
CA GLU A 199 -5.30 -2.11 -26.72
C GLU A 199 -5.09 -3.11 -25.57
N VAL A 200 -4.83 -2.59 -24.38
CA VAL A 200 -4.68 -3.37 -23.13
C VAL A 200 -5.89 -3.14 -22.24
N TYR A 201 -6.49 -4.23 -21.79
CA TYR A 201 -7.55 -4.21 -20.79
C TYR A 201 -7.21 -5.19 -19.67
N SER A 202 -7.28 -4.74 -18.43
CA SER A 202 -7.11 -5.58 -17.25
C SER A 202 -8.21 -5.30 -16.23
N ARG A 203 -8.69 -6.35 -15.59
CA ARG A 203 -9.58 -6.27 -14.45
C ARG A 203 -9.04 -7.14 -13.34
N ILE A 204 -8.92 -6.58 -12.15
CA ILE A 204 -8.46 -7.29 -10.95
C ILE A 204 -9.54 -7.11 -9.90
N ASP A 205 -10.12 -8.22 -9.45
CA ASP A 205 -11.22 -8.22 -8.50
C ASP A 205 -10.74 -8.59 -7.10
N ASP A 206 -11.31 -7.89 -6.12
CA ASP A 206 -11.15 -8.14 -4.69
C ASP A 206 -9.68 -8.17 -4.27
N VAL A 207 -9.03 -7.03 -4.44
CA VAL A 207 -7.61 -6.82 -4.09
C VAL A 207 -7.51 -6.37 -2.66
N ASP A 208 -6.73 -7.11 -1.87
CA ASP A 208 -6.20 -6.67 -0.59
C ASP A 208 -4.69 -6.38 -0.76
N LEU A 209 -4.27 -5.17 -0.44
CA LEU A 209 -2.89 -4.71 -0.57
C LEU A 209 -2.45 -4.02 0.71
N ARG A 210 -1.33 -4.45 1.26
CA ARG A 210 -0.65 -3.75 2.35
C ARG A 210 0.80 -3.48 1.98
N LEU A 211 1.16 -2.20 1.92
CA LEU A 211 2.52 -1.73 1.74
C LEU A 211 3.02 -1.11 3.04
N LYS A 212 4.21 -1.52 3.51
CA LYS A 212 4.91 -0.95 4.65
C LYS A 212 6.25 -0.40 4.19
N LEU A 213 6.47 0.89 4.38
CA LEU A 213 7.69 1.57 3.96
C LEU A 213 8.42 2.13 5.18
N ALA A 214 9.72 1.89 5.25
CA ALA A 214 10.60 2.58 6.18
C ALA A 214 11.77 3.18 5.38
N LEU A 215 11.66 4.48 5.12
CA LEU A 215 12.67 5.22 4.36
C LEU A 215 13.69 5.80 5.32
N THR A 216 14.96 5.41 5.17
CA THR A 216 16.08 5.94 5.94
C THR A 216 17.17 6.47 5.02
N LYS A 217 18.14 7.23 5.58
CA LYS A 217 19.29 7.69 4.81
C LYS A 217 20.23 6.55 4.40
N GLY A 218 20.17 5.43 5.09
CA GLY A 218 20.96 4.23 4.79
C GLY A 218 20.12 3.15 4.12
N ILE A 219 19.69 2.15 4.91
CA ILE A 219 18.87 1.03 4.44
C ILE A 219 17.40 1.41 4.56
N SER A 220 16.69 1.34 3.45
CA SER A 220 15.23 1.45 3.39
C SER A 220 14.61 0.06 3.31
N SER A 221 13.42 -0.12 3.88
CA SER A 221 12.68 -1.37 3.78
C SER A 221 11.29 -1.17 3.16
N LEU A 222 10.86 -2.16 2.40
CA LEU A 222 9.54 -2.25 1.78
C LEU A 222 8.96 -3.64 2.05
N GLY A 223 7.90 -3.69 2.84
CA GLY A 223 7.06 -4.88 2.98
C GLY A 223 5.87 -4.79 2.03
N VAL A 224 5.56 -5.87 1.34
CA VAL A 224 4.41 -5.99 0.43
C VAL A 224 3.63 -7.24 0.80
N GLU A 225 2.35 -7.06 1.06
CA GLU A 225 1.37 -8.13 1.18
C GLU A 225 0.26 -7.82 0.16
N PHE A 226 0.05 -8.70 -0.79
CA PHE A 226 -0.94 -8.56 -1.86
C PHE A 226 -1.70 -9.87 -2.03
N GLU A 227 -3.01 -9.76 -2.18
CA GLU A 227 -3.89 -10.88 -2.52
C GLU A 227 -5.00 -10.38 -3.45
N ASN A 228 -5.45 -11.23 -4.37
CA ASN A 228 -6.62 -10.97 -5.20
C ASN A 228 -7.37 -12.27 -5.50
N LYS A 229 -8.65 -12.14 -5.84
CA LYS A 229 -9.47 -13.31 -6.21
C LYS A 229 -9.44 -13.63 -7.70
N ASN A 230 -9.32 -12.61 -8.54
CA ASN A 230 -9.43 -12.82 -9.98
C ASN A 230 -8.66 -11.76 -10.75
N ILE A 231 -7.85 -12.19 -11.73
CA ILE A 231 -7.23 -11.33 -12.73
C ILE A 231 -7.72 -11.76 -14.10
N LEU A 232 -8.18 -10.78 -14.86
CA LEU A 232 -8.46 -10.91 -16.30
C LEU A 232 -7.54 -9.93 -17.04
N PHE A 233 -6.91 -10.40 -18.12
CA PHE A 233 -6.02 -9.55 -18.89
C PHE A 233 -6.17 -9.84 -20.39
N TRP A 234 -6.46 -8.80 -21.16
CA TRP A 234 -6.54 -8.83 -22.63
C TRP A 234 -5.48 -7.92 -23.20
N GLN A 235 -4.92 -8.33 -24.31
CA GLN A 235 -4.04 -7.51 -25.12
C GLN A 235 -4.37 -7.73 -26.60
N GLN A 236 -4.60 -6.64 -27.33
CA GLN A 236 -4.94 -6.67 -28.77
C GLN A 236 -6.12 -7.60 -29.09
N GLY A 237 -7.12 -7.63 -28.22
CA GLY A 237 -8.31 -8.47 -28.35
C GLY A 237 -8.16 -9.93 -27.92
N GLU A 238 -6.95 -10.37 -27.58
CA GLU A 238 -6.67 -11.73 -27.10
C GLU A 238 -6.73 -11.80 -25.58
N LEU A 239 -7.42 -12.81 -25.05
CA LEU A 239 -7.46 -13.09 -23.61
C LEU A 239 -6.21 -13.89 -23.21
N LEU A 240 -5.24 -13.21 -22.57
CA LEU A 240 -3.97 -13.82 -22.17
C LEU A 240 -4.02 -14.39 -20.75
N ILE A 241 -4.76 -13.73 -19.83
CA ILE A 241 -4.93 -14.19 -18.44
C ILE A 241 -6.42 -14.30 -18.18
N ASN A 242 -6.86 -15.47 -17.72
CA ASN A 242 -8.25 -15.75 -17.43
C ASN A 242 -8.40 -16.36 -16.04
N LYS A 243 -9.05 -15.62 -15.14
CA LYS A 243 -9.40 -16.07 -13.79
C LYS A 243 -8.20 -16.54 -12.97
N VAL A 244 -7.20 -15.67 -12.84
CA VAL A 244 -6.02 -15.94 -12.01
C VAL A 244 -6.22 -15.32 -10.63
N ALA A 245 -6.13 -16.17 -9.60
CA ALA A 245 -5.94 -15.72 -8.21
C ALA A 245 -4.44 -15.71 -7.90
N ALA A 246 -3.96 -14.61 -7.30
CA ALA A 246 -2.56 -14.47 -6.93
C ALA A 246 -2.42 -13.90 -5.53
N SER A 247 -1.36 -14.30 -4.84
CA SER A 247 -0.92 -13.65 -3.60
C SER A 247 0.59 -13.46 -3.62
N LEU A 248 1.06 -12.34 -3.11
CA LEU A 248 2.47 -11.99 -2.98
C LEU A 248 2.74 -11.50 -1.57
N GLN A 249 3.72 -12.09 -0.93
CA GLN A 249 4.32 -11.57 0.29
C GLN A 249 5.81 -11.39 0.07
N THR A 250 6.37 -10.23 0.41
CA THR A 250 7.81 -9.99 0.31
C THR A 250 8.26 -8.89 1.26
N ASP A 251 9.48 -9.05 1.78
CA ASP A 251 10.21 -8.02 2.50
C ASP A 251 11.47 -7.68 1.68
N ILE A 252 11.59 -6.42 1.28
CA ILE A 252 12.71 -5.94 0.46
C ILE A 252 13.50 -4.92 1.28
N GLU A 253 14.79 -5.16 1.45
CA GLU A 253 15.73 -4.16 1.98
C GLU A 253 16.52 -3.54 0.82
N ILE A 254 16.66 -2.23 0.84
CA ILE A 254 17.32 -1.45 -0.21
C ILE A 254 18.43 -0.63 0.43
N ASP A 255 19.67 -1.03 0.21
CA ASP A 255 20.85 -0.21 0.53
C ASP A 255 21.18 0.69 -0.67
N ARG A 256 20.90 1.98 -0.52
CA ARG A 256 21.13 2.97 -1.57
C ARG A 256 22.59 3.26 -1.79
N SER A 257 23.43 3.07 -0.78
CA SER A 257 24.86 3.35 -0.85
C SER A 257 25.61 2.34 -1.72
N THR A 258 25.20 1.08 -1.65
CA THR A 258 25.78 -0.05 -2.41
C THR A 258 24.94 -0.47 -3.61
N ALA A 259 23.76 0.14 -3.79
CA ALA A 259 22.75 -0.24 -4.78
C ALA A 259 22.36 -1.73 -4.68
N LEU A 260 22.31 -2.24 -3.44
CA LEU A 260 21.97 -3.62 -3.12
C LEU A 260 20.51 -3.71 -2.68
N TRP A 261 19.78 -4.65 -3.26
CA TRP A 261 18.42 -5.01 -2.90
C TRP A 261 18.43 -6.43 -2.38
N THR A 262 17.93 -6.64 -1.17
CA THR A 262 17.82 -7.96 -0.54
C THR A 262 16.36 -8.35 -0.44
N LEU A 263 15.99 -9.45 -1.08
CA LEU A 263 14.66 -10.04 -1.01
C LEU A 263 14.63 -11.07 0.11
N LYS A 264 13.68 -10.90 1.04
CA LYS A 264 13.47 -11.79 2.19
C LYS A 264 12.00 -12.21 2.23
N ASN A 265 11.76 -13.43 2.67
CA ASN A 265 10.39 -13.95 2.85
C ASN A 265 9.49 -13.76 1.62
N THR A 266 10.08 -13.83 0.41
CA THR A 266 9.33 -13.60 -0.82
C THR A 266 8.63 -14.88 -1.25
N GLY A 267 7.30 -14.87 -1.19
CA GLY A 267 6.43 -15.95 -1.65
C GLY A 267 5.37 -15.40 -2.61
N LEU A 268 5.36 -15.90 -3.84
CA LEU A 268 4.33 -15.64 -4.85
C LEU A 268 3.52 -16.91 -5.04
N THR A 269 2.20 -16.82 -4.89
CA THR A 269 1.30 -17.93 -5.23
C THR A 269 0.40 -17.50 -6.38
N ILE A 270 0.28 -18.34 -7.41
CA ILE A 270 -0.59 -18.12 -8.56
C ILE A 270 -1.40 -19.39 -8.80
N ASN A 271 -2.72 -19.33 -8.65
CA ASN A 271 -3.62 -20.49 -8.80
C ASN A 271 -3.12 -21.76 -8.07
N GLY A 272 -2.56 -21.58 -6.87
CA GLY A 272 -2.04 -22.69 -6.05
C GLY A 272 -0.60 -23.12 -6.37
N ILE A 273 0.04 -22.58 -7.41
CA ILE A 273 1.48 -22.76 -7.63
C ILE A 273 2.23 -21.72 -6.81
N ARG A 274 3.09 -22.19 -5.91
CA ARG A 274 3.89 -21.34 -5.04
C ARG A 274 5.34 -21.23 -5.54
N LEU A 275 5.83 -20.01 -5.61
CA LEU A 275 7.22 -19.68 -5.90
C LEU A 275 7.80 -18.90 -4.70
N ASP A 276 8.75 -19.47 -4.02
CA ASP A 276 9.53 -18.80 -2.99
C ASP A 276 10.84 -18.29 -3.58
N VAL A 277 11.20 -17.03 -3.30
CA VAL A 277 12.44 -16.41 -3.82
C VAL A 277 13.11 -15.63 -2.70
N ASN A 278 14.41 -15.86 -2.49
CA ASN A 278 15.21 -15.09 -1.55
C ASN A 278 16.60 -14.84 -2.12
N GLY A 279 17.20 -13.72 -1.76
CA GLY A 279 18.56 -13.41 -2.19
C GLY A 279 18.77 -11.95 -2.50
N GLU A 280 19.73 -11.67 -3.37
CA GLU A 280 20.24 -10.32 -3.58
C GLU A 280 20.28 -9.94 -5.06
N LEU A 281 19.96 -8.67 -5.32
CA LEU A 281 20.10 -8.01 -6.60
C LEU A 281 20.99 -6.78 -6.41
N LYS A 282 22.10 -6.68 -7.15
CA LYS A 282 23.02 -5.56 -7.04
C LYS A 282 23.16 -4.84 -8.38
N ARG A 283 22.77 -3.57 -8.42
CA ARG A 283 22.94 -2.77 -9.63
C ARG A 283 24.33 -2.19 -9.72
N ASP A 284 25.04 -2.49 -10.80
CA ASP A 284 26.28 -1.82 -11.14
C ASP A 284 25.96 -0.44 -11.74
N THR A 285 26.52 0.61 -11.12
CA THR A 285 26.25 2.00 -11.52
C THR A 285 26.96 2.40 -12.81
N VAL A 286 28.05 1.70 -13.18
CA VAL A 286 28.84 1.96 -14.36
C VAL A 286 28.28 1.21 -15.57
N THR A 287 28.18 -0.10 -15.48
CA THR A 287 27.72 -0.95 -16.59
C THR A 287 26.21 -0.96 -16.76
N LYS A 288 25.45 -0.47 -15.73
CA LYS A 288 23.99 -0.54 -15.62
C LYS A 288 23.44 -1.98 -15.56
N MET A 289 24.31 -2.97 -15.45
CA MET A 289 23.92 -4.36 -15.28
C MET A 289 23.44 -4.64 -13.87
N VAL A 290 22.60 -5.67 -13.71
CA VAL A 290 22.11 -6.13 -12.41
C VAL A 290 22.73 -7.49 -12.12
N GLY A 291 23.60 -7.55 -11.13
CA GLY A 291 24.07 -8.81 -10.56
C GLY A 291 22.92 -9.48 -9.81
N VAL A 292 22.65 -10.73 -10.12
CA VAL A 292 21.56 -11.54 -9.60
C VAL A 292 22.16 -12.71 -8.81
N ASN A 293 21.73 -12.88 -7.58
CA ASN A 293 22.06 -14.03 -6.73
C ASN A 293 20.82 -14.42 -5.93
N LEU A 294 19.96 -15.23 -6.51
CA LEU A 294 18.69 -15.63 -5.95
C LEU A 294 18.62 -17.14 -5.75
N LYS A 295 18.00 -17.56 -4.66
CA LYS A 295 17.53 -18.93 -4.43
C LYS A 295 16.03 -18.96 -4.66
N TYR A 296 15.56 -19.97 -5.36
CA TYR A 296 14.13 -20.13 -5.61
C TYR A 296 13.68 -21.56 -5.28
N GLY A 297 12.41 -21.68 -4.90
CA GLY A 297 11.70 -22.93 -4.74
C GLY A 297 10.34 -22.82 -5.39
N LEU A 298 10.04 -23.69 -6.36
CA LEU A 298 8.75 -23.79 -7.01
C LEU A 298 8.03 -25.04 -6.50
N HIS A 299 6.81 -24.86 -6.06
CA HIS A 299 5.93 -25.95 -5.64
C HIS A 299 4.58 -25.84 -6.34
N ALA A 300 4.20 -26.87 -7.10
CA ALA A 300 2.88 -27.01 -7.67
C ALA A 300 2.20 -28.29 -7.17
N PRO A 301 0.94 -28.22 -6.74
CA PRO A 301 0.22 -29.36 -6.17
C PRO A 301 -0.01 -30.47 -7.20
N SER A 302 -0.05 -30.12 -8.48
CA SER A 302 -0.10 -31.10 -9.56
C SER A 302 0.48 -30.55 -10.86
N MET A 303 0.96 -31.43 -11.74
CA MET A 303 1.38 -31.04 -13.08
C MET A 303 0.19 -30.50 -13.90
N GLU A 304 -1.02 -30.97 -13.65
CA GLU A 304 -2.24 -30.45 -14.27
C GLU A 304 -2.44 -28.96 -13.94
N THR A 305 -2.18 -28.56 -12.70
CA THR A 305 -2.23 -27.14 -12.30
C THR A 305 -1.25 -26.31 -13.14
N VAL A 306 -0.03 -26.81 -13.35
CA VAL A 306 0.97 -26.12 -14.18
C VAL A 306 0.50 -26.01 -15.63
N MET A 307 -0.02 -27.10 -16.18
CA MET A 307 -0.49 -27.13 -17.59
C MET A 307 -1.69 -26.21 -17.82
N ASN A 308 -2.57 -26.08 -16.82
CA ASN A 308 -3.74 -25.20 -16.90
C ASN A 308 -3.39 -23.70 -16.87
N MET A 309 -2.18 -23.35 -16.43
CA MET A 309 -1.67 -21.97 -16.50
C MET A 309 -1.13 -21.57 -17.87
N ILE A 310 -0.77 -22.55 -18.70
CA ILE A 310 -0.27 -22.27 -20.04
C ILE A 310 -1.46 -21.93 -20.96
N PRO A 311 -1.44 -20.76 -21.64
CA PRO A 311 -2.52 -20.40 -22.56
C PRO A 311 -2.71 -21.43 -23.66
N GLU A 312 -3.96 -21.66 -24.07
CA GLU A 312 -4.32 -22.65 -25.10
C GLU A 312 -3.63 -22.44 -26.46
N ALA A 313 -3.22 -21.20 -26.73
CA ALA A 313 -2.43 -20.85 -27.90
C ALA A 313 -1.09 -21.59 -27.98
N TYR A 314 -0.53 -22.00 -26.82
CA TYR A 314 0.77 -22.68 -26.75
C TYR A 314 0.69 -24.17 -26.49
N VAL A 315 -0.43 -24.67 -25.95
CA VAL A 315 -0.60 -26.07 -25.59
C VAL A 315 -2.00 -26.54 -25.95
N LYS A 316 -2.11 -27.58 -26.82
CA LYS A 316 -3.38 -28.24 -27.09
C LYS A 316 -3.80 -29.06 -25.87
N ARG A 317 -4.79 -28.57 -25.13
CA ARG A 317 -5.37 -29.28 -23.98
C ARG A 317 -5.92 -30.62 -24.41
N GLY A 318 -5.67 -31.66 -23.64
CA GLY A 318 -6.15 -33.01 -23.89
C GLY A 318 -5.11 -34.01 -24.41
N GLN A 319 -3.89 -33.58 -24.78
CA GLN A 319 -2.84 -34.52 -25.22
C GLN A 319 -1.84 -34.88 -24.11
N ILE A 320 -1.85 -34.16 -22.97
CA ILE A 320 -0.91 -34.40 -21.86
C ILE A 320 -1.72 -34.56 -20.59
N SER A 321 -1.81 -35.81 -20.10
CA SER A 321 -2.31 -36.10 -18.75
C SER A 321 -1.10 -36.40 -17.87
N ALA A 322 -0.76 -35.46 -16.96
CA ALA A 322 0.31 -35.65 -16.02
C ALA A 322 -0.25 -35.42 -14.62
N LYS A 323 -0.09 -36.44 -13.77
CA LYS A 323 -0.47 -36.41 -12.35
C LYS A 323 0.80 -36.35 -11.48
N GLY A 324 0.73 -35.72 -10.34
CA GLY A 324 1.83 -35.71 -9.37
C GLY A 324 2.25 -34.29 -8.99
N GLU A 325 2.82 -34.18 -7.82
CA GLU A 325 3.35 -32.94 -7.26
C GLU A 325 4.64 -32.54 -7.99
N VAL A 326 4.83 -31.24 -8.21
CA VAL A 326 6.05 -30.70 -8.82
C VAL A 326 6.78 -29.85 -7.78
N LYS A 327 8.02 -30.22 -7.49
CA LYS A 327 8.93 -29.44 -6.64
C LYS A 327 10.25 -29.20 -7.37
N VAL A 328 10.63 -27.95 -7.52
CA VAL A 328 11.88 -27.53 -8.16
C VAL A 328 12.56 -26.50 -7.29
N ASP A 329 13.76 -26.81 -6.82
CA ASP A 329 14.60 -25.89 -6.07
C ASP A 329 15.86 -25.56 -6.88
N GLY A 330 16.31 -24.31 -6.80
CA GLY A 330 17.49 -23.91 -7.53
C GLY A 330 18.02 -22.54 -7.19
N THR A 331 18.97 -22.11 -8.01
CA THR A 331 19.57 -20.78 -7.95
C THR A 331 19.50 -20.08 -9.29
N LEU A 332 19.43 -18.76 -9.25
CA LEU A 332 19.52 -17.86 -10.39
C LEU A 332 20.71 -16.93 -10.15
N GLU A 333 21.81 -17.14 -10.87
CA GLU A 333 23.07 -16.46 -10.64
C GLU A 333 23.62 -15.84 -11.92
N GLY A 334 24.21 -14.65 -11.83
CA GLY A 334 24.87 -13.98 -12.95
C GLY A 334 24.46 -12.55 -13.13
N ASN A 335 24.68 -12.01 -14.32
CA ASN A 335 24.37 -10.62 -14.64
C ASN A 335 23.20 -10.54 -15.63
N TYR A 336 22.28 -9.61 -15.36
CA TYR A 336 21.18 -9.26 -16.25
C TYR A 336 21.44 -7.89 -16.90
N GLY A 337 21.36 -7.83 -18.21
CA GLY A 337 21.53 -6.62 -19.01
C GLY A 337 22.48 -6.82 -20.18
N ASN A 338 22.56 -5.86 -21.11
CA ASN A 338 23.42 -5.92 -22.29
C ASN A 338 23.37 -7.25 -23.06
N LYS A 339 22.14 -7.82 -23.24
CA LYS A 339 21.89 -9.14 -23.87
C LYS A 339 22.44 -10.34 -23.06
N GLN A 340 22.86 -10.14 -21.82
CA GLN A 340 23.21 -11.23 -20.91
C GLN A 340 22.00 -11.59 -20.05
N LEU A 341 21.84 -12.89 -19.79
CA LEU A 341 20.83 -13.45 -18.89
C LEU A 341 21.53 -14.21 -17.77
N PRO A 342 21.02 -14.15 -16.53
CA PRO A 342 21.53 -14.96 -15.45
C PRO A 342 21.31 -16.46 -15.74
N ILE A 343 22.14 -17.29 -15.14
CA ILE A 343 22.09 -18.75 -15.31
C ILE A 343 21.14 -19.32 -14.30
N LEU A 344 20.12 -20.03 -14.78
CA LEU A 344 19.20 -20.80 -13.96
C LEU A 344 19.80 -22.19 -13.70
N ARG A 345 19.96 -22.55 -12.44
CA ARG A 345 20.42 -23.88 -12.00
C ARG A 345 19.36 -24.50 -11.11
N TRP A 346 18.99 -25.73 -11.37
CA TRP A 346 18.08 -26.52 -10.51
C TRP A 346 18.86 -27.60 -9.78
N ASN A 347 18.64 -27.76 -8.47
CA ASN A 347 19.38 -28.69 -7.63
C ASN A 347 18.64 -30.01 -7.40
N ARG A 348 17.31 -30.01 -7.45
CA ARG A 348 16.44 -31.19 -7.35
C ARG A 348 15.14 -30.96 -8.07
N THR A 349 14.71 -31.96 -8.83
CA THR A 349 13.37 -32.04 -9.39
C THR A 349 12.77 -33.35 -8.93
N LEU A 350 11.73 -33.28 -8.06
CA LEU A 350 10.96 -34.45 -7.65
C LEU A 350 9.68 -34.45 -8.46
N PHE A 351 9.61 -35.33 -9.47
CA PHE A 351 8.38 -35.65 -10.17
C PHE A 351 7.87 -36.98 -9.63
N TYR A 352 6.73 -36.99 -8.98
CA TYR A 352 5.98 -38.21 -8.73
C TYR A 352 4.95 -38.35 -9.86
N ALA A 353 5.35 -38.93 -10.98
CA ALA A 353 4.40 -39.31 -12.01
C ALA A 353 3.75 -40.64 -11.61
N VAL A 354 2.48 -40.64 -11.27
CA VAL A 354 1.67 -41.87 -11.26
C VAL A 354 1.08 -42.04 -12.65
N CYS A 355 1.71 -42.89 -13.48
CA CYS A 355 1.08 -43.40 -14.70
C CYS A 355 -0.08 -44.27 -14.26
N GLY A 356 -1.32 -43.79 -14.40
CA GLY A 356 -2.50 -44.66 -14.36
C GLY A 356 -2.67 -45.30 -15.73
N GLU A 357 -2.87 -46.61 -15.73
CA GLU A 357 -3.28 -47.41 -16.89
C GLU A 357 -4.64 -46.95 -17.44
#